data_74e560b23594c5b5c95f1f6d8616a6c5
#
_entry.id   74e560b23594c5b5c95f1f6d8616a6c5
#
_cell.length_a   1.000
_cell.length_b   1.000
_cell.length_c   1.000
_cell.angle_alpha   90.00
_cell.angle_beta   90.00
_cell.angle_gamma   90.00
#
_symmetry.space_group_name_H-M   'P 1'
#
loop_
_entity.id
_entity.type
_entity.pdbx_description
1 polymer ?
#
loop_
_entity_poly.entity_id
_entity_poly.type
_entity_poly.pdbx_seq_one_letter_code
_entity_poly.pdbx_strand_id
1 'polypeptide(L)'
;MTERQEHYKLEHMDDLADETEFSFYQQGEYVDMCIGPHLTYTKALKAFKITQQSGAYWKNDKENKMLTRINGVAFRNQEELEAWEKQQQEARERDHRKIGKEMRLFMTDDLVGRGLPMFLPNGYIIWQQLEDYIKGKERERGYLHVMTPCIGTVNLYRTSGHWDHYRENMFPAMEMEGESYVLRPMNCPHHMMIYANRPHSYRQLPIRIGEIAHDFRYESSGTLKGIERGRHFCQNDAHLFCTPEQIKSEVANVCSLIFDVYKDFNITDYRCVLSLRDPADKKKYHDDDAMWNHAENALREVLTELGINFTEEIGEAAFYGPKLDVNVKPAVGAEYTLSTCQLDFCLPAKFHLTYVDKDGTEKTPVVLHRAILGSLDRFMAYLIEETKGKFPTWLAPTQVKVLPVSEKTLDYAEGVTEKLVDCLLYTSDA
;
A
#
# COMPACT_ATOMS: atom_id res chain seq x y z
N MET A 1 7.43 -5.69 -44.71
CA MET A 1 6.18 -5.78 -43.95
C MET A 1 4.94 -5.87 -44.86
N THR A 2 4.78 -4.98 -45.79
CA THR A 2 3.63 -4.97 -46.72
C THR A 2 3.52 -6.27 -47.54
N GLU A 3 4.61 -6.73 -48.12
CA GLU A 3 4.65 -8.00 -48.89
C GLU A 3 4.34 -9.24 -48.08
N ARG A 4 4.53 -9.19 -46.74
CA ARG A 4 4.23 -10.30 -45.80
C ARG A 4 2.86 -10.17 -45.17
N GLN A 5 2.06 -9.14 -45.55
CA GLN A 5 0.73 -8.88 -45.00
C GLN A 5 0.70 -8.70 -43.46
N GLU A 6 1.74 -8.09 -42.90
CA GLU A 6 1.90 -7.84 -41.46
C GLU A 6 1.10 -6.60 -41.02
N HIS A 7 -0.23 -6.69 -41.10
CA HIS A 7 -1.13 -5.54 -40.88
C HIS A 7 -0.95 -4.86 -39.53
N TYR A 8 -0.80 -5.61 -38.45
CA TYR A 8 -0.63 -5.03 -37.10
C TYR A 8 0.68 -4.29 -36.94
N LYS A 9 1.76 -4.75 -37.59
CA LYS A 9 3.05 -4.07 -37.56
C LYS A 9 3.03 -2.79 -38.39
N LEU A 10 2.34 -2.81 -39.52
CA LEU A 10 2.15 -1.60 -40.34
C LEU A 10 1.34 -0.55 -39.57
N GLU A 11 0.21 -0.96 -38.95
CA GLU A 11 -0.59 -0.07 -38.10
C GLU A 11 0.22 0.49 -36.92
N HIS A 12 1.08 -0.30 -36.31
CA HIS A 12 1.97 0.17 -35.23
C HIS A 12 3.03 1.16 -35.73
N MET A 13 3.55 0.99 -36.94
CA MET A 13 4.44 1.96 -37.56
C MET A 13 3.73 3.28 -37.85
N ASP A 14 2.44 3.25 -38.22
CA ASP A 14 1.64 4.45 -38.44
C ASP A 14 1.42 5.23 -37.13
N ASP A 15 1.27 4.54 -36.00
CA ASP A 15 1.19 5.15 -34.66
C ASP A 15 2.49 5.86 -34.24
N LEU A 16 3.62 5.43 -34.80
CA LEU A 16 4.95 5.96 -34.56
C LEU A 16 5.43 6.86 -35.72
N ALA A 17 4.51 7.54 -36.39
CA ALA A 17 4.80 8.35 -37.59
C ALA A 17 5.83 9.48 -37.35
N ASP A 18 6.02 9.90 -36.11
CA ASP A 18 7.02 10.91 -35.73
C ASP A 18 8.44 10.33 -35.58
N GLU A 19 8.59 9.00 -35.56
CA GLU A 19 9.88 8.33 -35.48
C GLU A 19 10.56 8.31 -36.85
N THR A 20 11.85 8.66 -36.91
CA THR A 20 12.61 8.74 -38.12
C THR A 20 13.30 7.44 -38.52
N GLU A 21 13.47 6.52 -37.60
CA GLU A 21 14.18 5.26 -37.78
C GLU A 21 13.48 4.08 -37.16
N PHE A 22 13.38 2.95 -37.85
CA PHE A 22 12.82 1.69 -37.35
C PHE A 22 13.90 0.59 -37.43
N SER A 23 14.10 -0.13 -36.33
CA SER A 23 15.02 -1.27 -36.27
C SER A 23 14.31 -2.56 -36.62
N PHE A 24 14.91 -3.40 -37.45
CA PHE A 24 14.45 -4.73 -37.80
C PHE A 24 15.50 -5.77 -37.46
N TYR A 25 15.05 -6.87 -36.88
CA TYR A 25 15.86 -8.02 -36.52
C TYR A 25 15.46 -9.22 -37.34
N GLN A 26 16.46 -9.89 -37.92
CA GLN A 26 16.27 -11.09 -38.75
C GLN A 26 16.91 -12.30 -38.09
N GLN A 27 16.18 -13.40 -38.07
CA GLN A 27 16.68 -14.71 -37.64
C GLN A 27 16.17 -15.80 -38.59
N GLY A 28 17.04 -16.28 -39.44
CA GLY A 28 16.66 -17.14 -40.56
C GLY A 28 15.67 -16.42 -41.49
N GLU A 29 14.48 -17.02 -41.67
CA GLU A 29 13.39 -16.42 -42.45
C GLU A 29 12.47 -15.49 -41.62
N TYR A 30 12.62 -15.48 -40.33
CA TYR A 30 11.82 -14.63 -39.44
C TYR A 30 12.44 -13.23 -39.37
N VAL A 31 11.59 -12.23 -39.62
CA VAL A 31 11.95 -10.81 -39.52
C VAL A 31 10.90 -10.08 -38.73
N ASP A 32 11.33 -9.31 -37.73
CA ASP A 32 10.42 -8.49 -36.93
C ASP A 32 10.99 -7.13 -36.59
N MET A 33 10.07 -6.17 -36.33
CA MET A 33 10.42 -4.84 -35.83
C MET A 33 10.61 -4.90 -34.32
N CYS A 34 11.73 -4.39 -33.82
CA CYS A 34 12.03 -4.33 -32.38
C CYS A 34 13.13 -3.31 -32.10
N ILE A 35 13.04 -2.66 -30.94
CA ILE A 35 14.08 -1.73 -30.46
C ILE A 35 15.36 -2.48 -30.08
N GLY A 36 15.27 -3.77 -29.71
CA GLY A 36 16.43 -4.53 -29.22
C GLY A 36 16.77 -4.22 -27.76
N PRO A 37 17.93 -4.66 -27.25
CA PRO A 37 18.89 -5.56 -27.93
C PRO A 37 18.37 -6.99 -28.06
N HIS A 38 18.91 -7.71 -29.03
CA HIS A 38 18.62 -9.14 -29.25
C HIS A 38 19.86 -10.00 -29.04
N LEU A 39 19.66 -11.28 -28.74
CA LEU A 39 20.73 -12.27 -28.75
C LEU A 39 21.29 -12.40 -30.18
N THR A 40 22.60 -12.45 -30.28
CA THR A 40 23.29 -12.62 -31.59
C THR A 40 22.93 -13.96 -32.24
N TYR A 41 22.67 -14.99 -31.46
CA TYR A 41 22.27 -16.33 -31.92
C TYR A 41 21.50 -17.10 -30.87
N THR A 42 20.51 -17.88 -31.27
CA THR A 42 19.60 -18.64 -30.38
C THR A 42 20.30 -19.75 -29.59
N LYS A 43 21.49 -20.23 -30.02
CA LYS A 43 22.27 -21.23 -29.27
C LYS A 43 22.70 -20.73 -27.88
N ALA A 44 22.69 -19.40 -27.65
CA ALA A 44 22.94 -18.84 -26.33
C ALA A 44 21.80 -19.13 -25.34
N LEU A 45 20.59 -19.37 -25.84
CA LEU A 45 19.42 -19.74 -25.04
C LEU A 45 19.54 -21.19 -24.60
N LYS A 46 19.90 -21.42 -23.33
CA LYS A 46 20.16 -22.78 -22.78
C LYS A 46 18.93 -23.41 -22.16
N ALA A 47 18.13 -22.60 -21.51
CA ALA A 47 16.90 -23.03 -20.87
C ALA A 47 15.78 -22.02 -21.10
N PHE A 48 14.60 -22.47 -21.50
CA PHE A 48 13.44 -21.63 -21.67
C PHE A 48 12.16 -22.44 -21.40
N LYS A 49 11.09 -21.72 -21.07
CA LYS A 49 9.77 -22.31 -20.85
C LYS A 49 8.69 -21.34 -21.31
N ILE A 50 7.71 -21.85 -22.04
CA ILE A 50 6.45 -21.14 -22.29
C ILE A 50 5.61 -21.24 -21.02
N THR A 51 5.28 -20.12 -20.42
CA THR A 51 4.63 -20.06 -19.09
C THR A 51 3.13 -19.88 -19.18
N GLN A 52 2.65 -19.18 -20.21
CA GLN A 52 1.24 -18.88 -20.36
C GLN A 52 0.86 -18.60 -21.81
N GLN A 53 -0.35 -19.00 -22.16
CA GLN A 53 -1.06 -18.56 -23.35
C GLN A 53 -2.38 -17.92 -22.94
N SER A 54 -2.67 -16.71 -23.45
CA SER A 54 -3.89 -15.97 -23.13
C SER A 54 -4.36 -15.12 -24.31
N GLY A 55 -5.62 -14.72 -24.31
CA GLY A 55 -6.12 -13.68 -25.20
C GLY A 55 -5.61 -12.28 -24.77
N ALA A 56 -5.38 -11.43 -25.75
CA ALA A 56 -5.09 -10.01 -25.52
C ALA A 56 -5.69 -9.18 -26.67
N TYR A 57 -6.46 -8.16 -26.36
CA TYR A 57 -6.97 -7.26 -27.38
C TYR A 57 -5.85 -6.41 -27.96
N TRP A 58 -5.85 -6.23 -29.29
CA TRP A 58 -4.91 -5.33 -29.95
C TRP A 58 -5.00 -3.92 -29.39
N LYS A 59 -3.86 -3.29 -29.12
CA LYS A 59 -3.76 -1.96 -28.46
C LYS A 59 -4.52 -1.85 -27.13
N ASN A 60 -4.75 -2.99 -26.45
CA ASN A 60 -5.50 -3.06 -25.20
C ASN A 60 -6.93 -2.49 -25.27
N ASP A 61 -7.53 -2.44 -26.44
CA ASP A 61 -8.87 -1.98 -26.68
C ASP A 61 -9.80 -3.17 -26.97
N LYS A 62 -10.90 -3.28 -26.23
CA LYS A 62 -11.88 -4.37 -26.33
C LYS A 62 -12.62 -4.41 -27.67
N GLU A 63 -12.70 -3.28 -28.36
CA GLU A 63 -13.32 -3.17 -29.70
C GLU A 63 -12.41 -3.73 -30.79
N ASN A 64 -11.12 -3.86 -30.50
CA ASN A 64 -10.15 -4.42 -31.42
C ASN A 64 -10.12 -5.95 -31.37
N LYS A 65 -9.48 -6.54 -32.39
CA LYS A 65 -9.35 -7.99 -32.52
C LYS A 65 -8.58 -8.60 -31.34
N MET A 66 -9.08 -9.71 -30.82
CA MET A 66 -8.37 -10.50 -29.82
C MET A 66 -7.26 -11.31 -30.50
N LEU A 67 -6.04 -11.13 -30.02
CA LEU A 67 -4.85 -11.87 -30.42
C LEU A 67 -4.47 -12.88 -29.35
N THR A 68 -3.59 -13.81 -29.69
CA THR A 68 -3.00 -14.75 -28.74
C THR A 68 -1.67 -14.19 -28.20
N ARG A 69 -1.62 -14.00 -26.88
CA ARG A 69 -0.39 -13.63 -26.17
C ARG A 69 0.28 -14.89 -25.65
N ILE A 70 1.54 -15.10 -26.01
CA ILE A 70 2.36 -16.18 -25.51
C ILE A 70 3.46 -15.57 -24.63
N ASN A 71 3.45 -15.94 -23.34
CA ASN A 71 4.47 -15.54 -22.39
C ASN A 71 5.47 -16.68 -22.19
N GLY A 72 6.75 -16.33 -22.07
CA GLY A 72 7.80 -17.28 -21.79
C GLY A 72 8.91 -16.66 -20.97
N VAL A 73 9.74 -17.48 -20.37
CA VAL A 73 10.94 -17.09 -19.64
C VAL A 73 12.14 -17.83 -20.20
N ALA A 74 13.31 -17.19 -20.09
CA ALA A 74 14.56 -17.75 -20.56
C ALA A 74 15.67 -17.48 -19.54
N PHE A 75 16.55 -18.49 -19.35
CA PHE A 75 17.63 -18.46 -18.38
C PHE A 75 18.95 -18.91 -19.02
N ARG A 76 20.07 -18.63 -18.35
CA ARG A 76 21.41 -18.98 -18.81
C ARG A 76 21.67 -20.50 -18.80
N ASN A 77 21.01 -21.20 -17.86
CA ASN A 77 21.16 -22.64 -17.66
C ASN A 77 19.87 -23.24 -17.07
N GLN A 78 19.82 -24.54 -17.03
CA GLN A 78 18.68 -25.31 -16.53
C GLN A 78 18.46 -25.13 -15.03
N GLU A 79 19.54 -24.95 -14.25
CA GLU A 79 19.46 -24.78 -12.79
C GLU A 79 18.74 -23.48 -12.43
N GLU A 80 19.01 -22.38 -13.15
CA GLU A 80 18.31 -21.11 -12.96
C GLU A 80 16.82 -21.22 -13.32
N LEU A 81 16.47 -21.97 -14.37
CA LEU A 81 15.08 -22.24 -14.73
C LEU A 81 14.36 -23.04 -13.64
N GLU A 82 14.97 -24.09 -13.12
CA GLU A 82 14.41 -24.93 -12.05
C GLU A 82 14.26 -24.12 -10.73
N ALA A 83 15.25 -23.28 -10.41
CA ALA A 83 15.16 -22.37 -9.26
C ALA A 83 13.98 -21.38 -9.41
N TRP A 84 13.80 -20.82 -10.61
CA TRP A 84 12.67 -19.95 -10.90
C TRP A 84 11.33 -20.72 -10.83
N GLU A 85 11.25 -21.92 -11.36
CA GLU A 85 10.04 -22.76 -11.28
C GLU A 85 9.65 -23.06 -9.83
N LYS A 86 10.64 -23.41 -9.00
CA LYS A 86 10.45 -23.61 -7.57
C LYS A 86 9.92 -22.34 -6.88
N GLN A 87 10.50 -21.19 -7.21
CA GLN A 87 10.04 -19.91 -6.70
C GLN A 87 8.59 -19.62 -7.11
N GLN A 88 8.23 -19.89 -8.38
CA GLN A 88 6.85 -19.69 -8.86
C GLN A 88 5.87 -20.65 -8.18
N GLN A 89 6.28 -21.88 -7.93
CA GLN A 89 5.46 -22.86 -7.21
C GLN A 89 5.23 -22.38 -5.76
N GLU A 90 6.29 -21.95 -5.09
CA GLU A 90 6.20 -21.41 -3.73
C GLU A 90 5.31 -20.16 -3.67
N ALA A 91 5.41 -19.28 -4.68
CA ALA A 91 4.54 -18.12 -4.83
C ALA A 91 3.06 -18.49 -4.88
N ARG A 92 2.71 -19.52 -5.65
CA ARG A 92 1.33 -20.01 -5.75
C ARG A 92 0.82 -20.64 -4.46
N GLU A 93 1.70 -21.31 -3.73
CA GLU A 93 1.35 -21.93 -2.44
C GLU A 93 1.12 -20.89 -1.33
N ARG A 94 1.83 -19.75 -1.41
CA ARG A 94 1.74 -18.65 -0.45
C ARG A 94 0.66 -17.62 -0.78
N ASP A 95 0.08 -17.67 -1.98
CA ASP A 95 -0.89 -16.66 -2.44
C ASP A 95 -2.02 -16.47 -1.43
N HIS A 96 -2.11 -15.26 -0.87
CA HIS A 96 -3.11 -14.90 0.14
C HIS A 96 -4.55 -15.12 -0.35
N ARG A 97 -4.81 -15.04 -1.67
CA ARG A 97 -6.15 -15.28 -2.24
C ARG A 97 -6.54 -16.76 -2.14
N LYS A 98 -5.58 -17.67 -2.35
CA LYS A 98 -5.79 -19.12 -2.22
C LYS A 98 -5.97 -19.49 -0.75
N ILE A 99 -5.01 -19.13 0.10
CA ILE A 99 -5.03 -19.43 1.52
C ILE A 99 -6.24 -18.78 2.20
N GLY A 100 -6.53 -17.51 1.87
CA GLY A 100 -7.68 -16.79 2.39
C GLY A 100 -9.01 -17.46 2.08
N LYS A 101 -9.16 -18.04 0.88
CA LYS A 101 -10.33 -18.84 0.51
C LYS A 101 -10.40 -20.14 1.29
N GLU A 102 -9.28 -20.90 1.38
CA GLU A 102 -9.19 -22.17 2.10
C GLU A 102 -9.50 -22.01 3.60
N MET A 103 -8.98 -20.95 4.22
CA MET A 103 -9.19 -20.62 5.64
C MET A 103 -10.47 -19.81 5.89
N ARG A 104 -11.22 -19.45 4.85
CA ARG A 104 -12.44 -18.65 4.93
C ARG A 104 -12.20 -17.29 5.61
N LEU A 105 -11.13 -16.57 5.21
CA LEU A 105 -10.75 -15.29 5.79
C LEU A 105 -11.49 -14.13 5.13
N PHE A 106 -11.60 -14.13 3.81
CA PHE A 106 -12.28 -13.08 3.05
C PHE A 106 -12.82 -13.62 1.73
N MET A 107 -13.69 -12.85 1.12
CA MET A 107 -14.24 -13.13 -0.20
C MET A 107 -14.40 -11.85 -1.02
N THR A 108 -14.50 -12.01 -2.32
CA THR A 108 -14.91 -10.97 -3.28
C THR A 108 -16.06 -11.50 -4.12
N ASP A 109 -16.99 -10.62 -4.49
CA ASP A 109 -18.13 -10.97 -5.31
C ASP A 109 -18.38 -9.85 -6.34
N ASP A 110 -18.64 -10.22 -7.61
CA ASP A 110 -18.84 -9.25 -8.67
C ASP A 110 -20.12 -8.41 -8.46
N LEU A 111 -21.11 -8.94 -7.72
CA LEU A 111 -22.32 -8.21 -7.36
C LEU A 111 -22.05 -7.09 -6.35
N VAL A 112 -21.09 -7.29 -5.45
CA VAL A 112 -20.61 -6.25 -4.51
C VAL A 112 -19.72 -5.26 -5.27
N GLY A 113 -18.84 -5.77 -6.12
CA GLY A 113 -17.96 -4.97 -6.95
C GLY A 113 -16.48 -5.41 -6.87
N ARG A 114 -15.78 -5.21 -7.97
CA ARG A 114 -14.36 -5.58 -8.05
C ARG A 114 -13.49 -4.67 -7.19
N GLY A 115 -12.59 -5.29 -6.43
CA GLY A 115 -11.70 -4.57 -5.51
C GLY A 115 -12.36 -4.14 -4.21
N LEU A 116 -13.52 -4.72 -3.86
CA LEU A 116 -14.24 -4.52 -2.62
C LEU A 116 -14.29 -5.85 -1.85
N PRO A 117 -13.22 -6.23 -1.14
CA PRO A 117 -13.19 -7.46 -0.37
C PRO A 117 -14.11 -7.37 0.86
N MET A 118 -14.71 -8.50 1.21
CA MET A 118 -15.49 -8.69 2.44
C MET A 118 -14.76 -9.65 3.35
N PHE A 119 -14.49 -9.26 4.58
CA PHE A 119 -13.90 -10.14 5.57
C PHE A 119 -14.97 -11.06 6.17
N LEU A 120 -14.68 -12.35 6.18
CA LEU A 120 -15.49 -13.37 6.81
C LEU A 120 -15.17 -13.46 8.32
N PRO A 121 -15.95 -14.17 9.14
CA PRO A 121 -15.71 -14.23 10.58
C PRO A 121 -14.27 -14.54 10.97
N ASN A 122 -13.65 -15.55 10.37
CA ASN A 122 -12.26 -15.91 10.66
C ASN A 122 -11.27 -14.77 10.30
N GLY A 123 -11.50 -14.10 9.18
CA GLY A 123 -10.67 -12.96 8.77
C GLY A 123 -10.89 -11.74 9.66
N TYR A 124 -12.12 -11.52 10.10
CA TYR A 124 -12.45 -10.40 10.98
C TYR A 124 -11.83 -10.55 12.38
N ILE A 125 -11.70 -11.78 12.89
CA ILE A 125 -10.97 -12.04 14.12
C ILE A 125 -9.49 -11.58 13.99
N ILE A 126 -8.80 -11.94 12.92
CA ILE A 126 -7.42 -11.50 12.66
C ILE A 126 -7.37 -9.97 12.56
N TRP A 127 -8.33 -9.39 11.86
CA TRP A 127 -8.47 -7.94 11.72
C TRP A 127 -8.56 -7.24 13.09
N GLN A 128 -9.48 -7.69 13.96
CA GLN A 128 -9.65 -7.10 15.28
C GLN A 128 -8.39 -7.22 16.14
N GLN A 129 -7.72 -8.38 16.11
CA GLN A 129 -6.46 -8.58 16.84
C GLN A 129 -5.36 -7.61 16.36
N LEU A 130 -5.24 -7.37 15.04
CA LEU A 130 -4.31 -6.40 14.48
C LEU A 130 -4.67 -4.96 14.88
N GLU A 131 -5.94 -4.62 14.84
CA GLU A 131 -6.44 -3.30 15.24
C GLU A 131 -6.17 -3.05 16.73
N ASP A 132 -6.51 -4.00 17.62
CA ASP A 132 -6.29 -3.87 19.06
C ASP A 132 -4.80 -3.80 19.40
N TYR A 133 -3.98 -4.62 18.74
CA TYR A 133 -2.53 -4.61 18.87
C TYR A 133 -1.95 -3.23 18.56
N ILE A 134 -2.24 -2.68 17.39
CA ILE A 134 -1.62 -1.41 16.99
C ILE A 134 -2.16 -0.24 17.81
N LYS A 135 -3.47 -0.20 18.09
CA LYS A 135 -4.06 0.81 18.96
C LYS A 135 -3.49 0.75 20.40
N GLY A 136 -3.15 -0.43 20.89
CA GLY A 136 -2.44 -0.61 22.15
C GLY A 136 -1.09 0.08 22.15
N LYS A 137 -0.24 -0.25 21.17
CA LYS A 137 1.09 0.35 20.96
C LYS A 137 1.04 1.88 20.80
N GLU A 138 0.02 2.38 20.12
CA GLU A 138 -0.21 3.80 19.88
C GLU A 138 -0.65 4.52 21.17
N ARG A 139 -1.59 3.96 21.94
CA ARG A 139 -2.02 4.53 23.23
C ARG A 139 -0.86 4.68 24.21
N GLU A 140 0.02 3.69 24.30
CA GLU A 140 1.25 3.76 25.12
C GLU A 140 2.17 4.93 24.73
N ARG A 141 2.09 5.37 23.46
CA ARG A 141 2.86 6.51 22.91
C ARG A 141 2.07 7.82 22.86
N GLY A 142 0.89 7.88 23.49
CA GLY A 142 0.09 9.09 23.63
C GLY A 142 -0.72 9.46 22.38
N TYR A 143 -1.05 8.51 21.52
CA TYR A 143 -1.97 8.75 20.41
C TYR A 143 -3.43 8.82 20.89
N LEU A 144 -4.17 9.75 20.31
CA LEU A 144 -5.61 9.94 20.52
C LEU A 144 -6.34 9.41 19.29
N HIS A 145 -7.17 8.37 19.47
CA HIS A 145 -7.92 7.79 18.36
C HIS A 145 -9.21 8.55 18.10
N VAL A 146 -9.50 8.75 16.83
CA VAL A 146 -10.72 9.39 16.33
C VAL A 146 -11.40 8.51 15.30
N MET A 147 -12.60 8.91 14.90
CA MET A 147 -13.34 8.33 13.77
C MET A 147 -13.91 9.49 12.95
N THR A 148 -13.67 9.47 11.66
CA THR A 148 -14.11 10.50 10.73
C THR A 148 -14.95 9.91 9.59
N PRO A 149 -15.83 10.72 8.94
CA PRO A 149 -16.67 10.22 7.85
C PRO A 149 -15.89 9.70 6.64
N CYS A 150 -16.43 8.69 5.99
CA CYS A 150 -15.86 8.14 4.74
C CYS A 150 -16.08 9.02 3.51
N ILE A 151 -16.89 10.05 3.62
CA ILE A 151 -17.19 11.04 2.58
C ILE A 151 -16.89 12.45 3.08
N GLY A 152 -16.59 13.34 2.16
CA GLY A 152 -16.43 14.77 2.45
C GLY A 152 -16.82 15.60 1.23
N THR A 153 -17.02 16.91 1.42
CA THR A 153 -17.28 17.79 0.29
C THR A 153 -16.07 17.91 -0.62
N VAL A 154 -16.28 18.09 -1.90
CA VAL A 154 -15.20 18.37 -2.87
C VAL A 154 -14.35 19.58 -2.42
N ASN A 155 -14.96 20.56 -1.76
CA ASN A 155 -14.25 21.73 -1.26
C ASN A 155 -13.20 21.40 -0.20
N LEU A 156 -13.44 20.43 0.68
CA LEU A 156 -12.44 19.94 1.63
C LEU A 156 -11.17 19.44 0.90
N TYR A 157 -11.37 18.70 -0.20
CA TYR A 157 -10.29 18.14 -1.01
C TYR A 157 -9.66 19.15 -1.97
N ARG A 158 -10.36 20.21 -2.35
CA ARG A 158 -9.78 21.38 -3.03
C ARG A 158 -8.86 22.15 -2.09
N THR A 159 -9.31 22.43 -0.87
CA THR A 159 -8.49 23.11 0.16
C THR A 159 -7.19 22.35 0.41
N SER A 160 -7.24 21.05 0.56
CA SER A 160 -6.05 20.21 0.78
C SER A 160 -5.20 20.01 -0.48
N GLY A 161 -5.72 20.27 -1.68
CA GLY A 161 -5.05 20.03 -2.96
C GLY A 161 -5.20 18.60 -3.51
N HIS A 162 -5.87 17.69 -2.81
CA HIS A 162 -6.11 16.34 -3.33
C HIS A 162 -6.92 16.35 -4.63
N TRP A 163 -7.88 17.29 -4.77
CA TRP A 163 -8.69 17.43 -5.97
C TRP A 163 -7.87 17.78 -7.20
N ASP A 164 -6.79 18.51 -7.04
CA ASP A 164 -5.95 18.98 -8.15
C ASP A 164 -4.81 18.01 -8.47
N HIS A 165 -4.21 17.38 -7.45
CA HIS A 165 -3.01 16.55 -7.59
C HIS A 165 -3.26 15.03 -7.51
N TYR A 166 -4.45 14.60 -7.08
CA TYR A 166 -4.77 13.19 -6.86
C TYR A 166 -6.09 12.75 -7.51
N ARG A 167 -6.66 13.58 -8.37
CA ARG A 167 -8.00 13.41 -8.96
C ARG A 167 -8.20 12.08 -9.68
N GLU A 168 -7.19 11.61 -10.39
CA GLU A 168 -7.23 10.37 -11.17
C GLU A 168 -7.44 9.12 -10.31
N ASN A 169 -7.03 9.20 -9.03
CA ASN A 169 -7.18 8.13 -8.05
C ASN A 169 -8.43 8.28 -7.17
N MET A 170 -9.28 9.28 -7.41
CA MET A 170 -10.49 9.52 -6.64
C MET A 170 -11.72 9.00 -7.37
N PHE A 171 -12.67 8.46 -6.62
CA PHE A 171 -13.99 8.15 -7.17
C PHE A 171 -14.67 9.42 -7.71
N PRO A 172 -15.61 9.29 -8.69
CA PRO A 172 -16.41 10.40 -9.16
C PRO A 172 -17.17 11.08 -8.02
N ALA A 173 -17.35 12.40 -8.12
CA ALA A 173 -18.16 13.13 -7.15
C ALA A 173 -19.64 12.74 -7.28
N MET A 174 -20.33 12.82 -6.16
CA MET A 174 -21.78 12.62 -6.03
C MET A 174 -22.43 13.97 -5.76
N GLU A 175 -23.41 14.34 -6.57
CA GLU A 175 -24.18 15.58 -6.38
C GLU A 175 -25.37 15.30 -5.46
N MET A 176 -25.50 16.09 -4.39
CA MET A 176 -26.57 15.94 -3.42
C MET A 176 -26.96 17.31 -2.84
N GLU A 177 -28.21 17.72 -2.98
CA GLU A 177 -28.75 18.98 -2.44
C GLU A 177 -27.96 20.25 -2.86
N GLY A 178 -27.34 20.24 -4.04
CA GLY A 178 -26.55 21.36 -4.57
C GLY A 178 -25.09 21.39 -4.08
N GLU A 179 -24.67 20.39 -3.33
CA GLU A 179 -23.27 20.17 -2.92
C GLU A 179 -22.68 18.93 -3.58
N SER A 180 -21.38 18.99 -3.86
CA SER A 180 -20.63 17.85 -4.44
C SER A 180 -19.86 17.14 -3.33
N TYR A 181 -20.11 15.86 -3.17
CA TYR A 181 -19.44 14.98 -2.21
C TYR A 181 -18.56 13.96 -2.92
N VAL A 182 -17.55 13.46 -2.24
CA VAL A 182 -16.66 12.41 -2.75
C VAL A 182 -16.27 11.42 -1.66
N LEU A 183 -16.08 10.15 -2.04
CA LEU A 183 -15.45 9.17 -1.17
C LEU A 183 -14.00 9.61 -0.90
N ARG A 184 -13.58 9.59 0.36
CA ARG A 184 -12.24 10.06 0.75
C ARG A 184 -11.15 9.13 0.20
N PRO A 185 -10.14 9.67 -0.49
CA PRO A 185 -8.97 8.90 -0.90
C PRO A 185 -7.95 8.76 0.23
N MET A 186 -8.00 9.69 1.21
CA MET A 186 -7.17 9.83 2.39
C MET A 186 -7.95 10.61 3.46
N ASN A 187 -7.68 10.31 4.74
CA ASN A 187 -8.35 10.95 5.88
C ASN A 187 -7.67 12.24 6.38
N CYS A 188 -6.46 12.57 5.90
CA CYS A 188 -5.70 13.74 6.37
C CYS A 188 -6.48 15.05 6.42
N PRO A 189 -7.33 15.44 5.44
CA PRO A 189 -8.10 16.68 5.53
C PRO A 189 -9.07 16.71 6.72
N HIS A 190 -9.63 15.56 7.10
CA HIS A 190 -10.50 15.46 8.27
C HIS A 190 -9.74 15.69 9.58
N HIS A 191 -8.52 15.14 9.71
CA HIS A 191 -7.68 15.37 10.89
C HIS A 191 -7.23 16.82 11.01
N MET A 192 -6.97 17.51 9.88
CA MET A 192 -6.73 18.97 9.87
C MET A 192 -7.91 19.73 10.47
N MET A 193 -9.16 19.35 10.10
CA MET A 193 -10.38 19.96 10.64
C MET A 193 -10.59 19.65 12.12
N ILE A 194 -10.22 18.45 12.59
CA ILE A 194 -10.25 18.11 14.03
C ILE A 194 -9.27 18.99 14.81
N TYR A 195 -8.05 19.17 14.30
CA TYR A 195 -7.09 20.08 14.91
C TYR A 195 -7.60 21.52 14.93
N ALA A 196 -8.16 22.01 13.82
CA ALA A 196 -8.69 23.36 13.69
C ALA A 196 -9.90 23.69 14.60
N ASN A 197 -10.53 22.67 15.20
CA ASN A 197 -11.75 22.83 16.00
C ASN A 197 -11.57 23.69 17.26
N ARG A 198 -10.35 23.89 17.73
CA ARG A 198 -10.04 24.71 18.90
C ARG A 198 -8.64 25.33 18.80
N PRO A 199 -8.39 26.45 19.52
CA PRO A 199 -7.04 27.02 19.60
C PRO A 199 -6.11 26.08 20.40
N HIS A 200 -4.83 26.09 20.02
CA HIS A 200 -3.78 25.29 20.64
C HIS A 200 -2.61 26.16 21.11
N SER A 201 -1.94 25.72 22.18
CA SER A 201 -0.70 26.30 22.68
C SER A 201 0.45 25.32 22.39
N TYR A 202 1.68 25.85 22.22
CA TYR A 202 2.91 25.05 22.07
C TYR A 202 3.09 23.99 23.18
N ARG A 203 2.52 24.24 24.39
CA ARG A 203 2.59 23.30 25.52
C ARG A 203 1.75 22.05 25.31
N GLN A 204 0.79 22.07 24.40
CA GLN A 204 -0.07 20.93 24.08
C GLN A 204 0.51 20.09 22.94
N LEU A 205 1.49 20.63 22.22
CA LEU A 205 2.17 19.92 21.14
C LEU A 205 3.29 19.01 21.69
N PRO A 206 3.51 17.84 21.13
CA PRO A 206 2.84 17.30 19.94
C PRO A 206 1.46 16.73 20.25
N ILE A 207 0.50 16.92 19.30
CA ILE A 207 -0.80 16.25 19.31
C ILE A 207 -0.77 15.17 18.26
N ARG A 208 -1.05 13.91 18.66
CA ARG A 208 -1.01 12.73 17.79
C ARG A 208 -2.42 12.17 17.63
N ILE A 209 -3.01 12.36 16.43
CA ILE A 209 -4.37 11.90 16.11
C ILE A 209 -4.26 10.66 15.22
N GLY A 210 -4.74 9.50 15.70
CA GLY A 210 -4.73 8.23 14.99
C GLY A 210 -6.13 7.77 14.58
N GLU A 211 -6.22 7.06 13.48
CA GLU A 211 -7.47 6.45 12.99
C GLU A 211 -7.15 5.16 12.21
N ILE A 212 -7.97 4.14 12.39
CA ILE A 212 -8.06 3.05 11.43
C ILE A 212 -9.02 3.54 10.35
N ALA A 213 -8.45 4.15 9.32
CA ALA A 213 -9.17 4.97 8.36
C ALA A 213 -9.63 4.15 7.14
N HIS A 214 -10.93 4.12 6.90
CA HIS A 214 -11.48 3.57 5.66
C HIS A 214 -11.27 4.56 4.52
N ASP A 215 -10.40 4.22 3.57
CA ASP A 215 -10.08 5.03 2.40
C ASP A 215 -10.50 4.33 1.10
N PHE A 216 -10.76 5.14 0.06
CA PHE A 216 -11.32 4.68 -1.21
C PHE A 216 -10.51 5.23 -2.38
N ARG A 217 -9.93 4.34 -3.20
CA ARG A 217 -9.15 4.74 -4.37
C ARG A 217 -9.67 4.09 -5.63
N TYR A 218 -9.77 4.89 -6.69
CA TYR A 218 -10.19 4.41 -8.01
C TYR A 218 -9.02 3.69 -8.69
N GLU A 219 -8.83 2.43 -8.27
CA GLU A 219 -7.81 1.55 -8.85
C GLU A 219 -8.32 0.93 -10.15
N SER A 220 -7.46 0.84 -11.17
CA SER A 220 -7.81 0.16 -12.42
C SER A 220 -8.02 -1.34 -12.17
N SER A 221 -8.91 -1.98 -12.94
CA SER A 221 -9.22 -3.40 -12.74
C SER A 221 -8.00 -4.32 -12.91
N GLY A 222 -7.01 -3.91 -13.71
CA GLY A 222 -5.78 -4.68 -13.94
C GLY A 222 -4.78 -4.64 -12.80
N THR A 223 -4.91 -3.67 -11.88
CA THR A 223 -4.01 -3.53 -10.73
C THR A 223 -4.53 -4.19 -9.46
N LEU A 224 -5.79 -4.62 -9.45
CA LEU A 224 -6.42 -5.23 -8.28
C LEU A 224 -5.78 -6.58 -7.94
N LYS A 225 -5.49 -6.80 -6.64
CA LYS A 225 -4.83 -8.01 -6.15
C LYS A 225 -5.37 -8.42 -4.77
N GLY A 226 -6.48 -9.15 -4.74
CA GLY A 226 -7.11 -9.62 -3.49
C GLY A 226 -7.32 -8.51 -2.47
N ILE A 227 -6.84 -8.73 -1.22
CA ILE A 227 -6.83 -7.72 -0.16
C ILE A 227 -5.53 -6.89 -0.13
N GLU A 228 -4.52 -7.24 -0.91
CA GLU A 228 -3.28 -6.47 -1.00
C GLU A 228 -3.50 -5.12 -1.70
N ARG A 229 -4.36 -5.10 -2.73
CA ARG A 229 -4.70 -3.88 -3.47
C ARG A 229 -6.17 -3.91 -3.89
N GLY A 230 -6.99 -3.21 -3.15
CA GLY A 230 -8.41 -3.02 -3.36
C GLY A 230 -8.77 -1.57 -3.69
N ARG A 231 -10.05 -1.33 -3.96
CA ARG A 231 -10.63 0.02 -4.12
C ARG A 231 -11.14 0.61 -2.81
N HIS A 232 -11.29 -0.22 -1.80
CA HIS A 232 -11.53 0.10 -0.40
C HIS A 232 -10.48 -0.63 0.41
N PHE A 233 -9.91 0.05 1.41
CA PHE A 233 -8.95 -0.50 2.35
C PHE A 233 -8.98 0.32 3.65
N CYS A 234 -8.48 -0.25 4.74
CA CYS A 234 -8.37 0.45 6.02
C CYS A 234 -6.92 0.72 6.37
N GLN A 235 -6.57 2.00 6.45
CA GLN A 235 -5.21 2.43 6.76
C GLN A 235 -5.02 2.66 8.25
N ASN A 236 -3.93 2.12 8.83
CA ASN A 236 -3.47 2.49 10.16
C ASN A 236 -2.76 3.84 10.08
N ASP A 237 -3.53 4.90 10.06
CA ASP A 237 -3.04 6.25 9.80
C ASP A 237 -3.02 7.13 11.03
N ALA A 238 -2.09 8.07 11.08
CA ALA A 238 -2.11 9.15 12.05
C ALA A 238 -1.41 10.40 11.56
N HIS A 239 -1.84 11.53 12.15
CA HIS A 239 -1.30 12.85 11.89
C HIS A 239 -0.80 13.45 13.21
N LEU A 240 0.50 13.79 13.24
CA LEU A 240 1.18 14.33 14.40
C LEU A 240 1.43 15.80 14.16
N PHE A 241 0.76 16.64 14.93
CA PHE A 241 0.90 18.10 14.87
C PHE A 241 1.99 18.51 15.87
N CYS A 242 3.07 19.09 15.40
CA CYS A 242 4.22 19.41 16.24
C CYS A 242 4.84 20.78 15.90
N THR A 243 5.70 21.28 16.77
CA THR A 243 6.53 22.45 16.45
C THR A 243 7.73 22.02 15.59
N PRO A 244 8.38 22.94 14.85
CA PRO A 244 9.59 22.61 14.09
C PRO A 244 10.68 21.94 14.94
N GLU A 245 10.85 22.36 16.20
CA GLU A 245 11.85 21.79 17.11
C GLU A 245 11.53 20.35 17.54
N GLN A 246 10.26 19.92 17.41
CA GLN A 246 9.82 18.57 17.79
C GLN A 246 9.93 17.57 16.63
N ILE A 247 10.21 18.00 15.40
CA ILE A 247 10.27 17.11 14.21
C ILE A 247 11.18 15.91 14.49
N LYS A 248 12.40 16.16 14.95
CA LYS A 248 13.38 15.08 15.21
C LYS A 248 12.86 14.05 16.21
N SER A 249 12.30 14.49 17.32
CA SER A 249 11.77 13.60 18.35
C SER A 249 10.57 12.82 17.87
N GLU A 250 9.69 13.44 17.07
CA GLU A 250 8.51 12.77 16.55
C GLU A 250 8.84 11.78 15.42
N VAL A 251 9.78 12.10 14.52
CA VAL A 251 10.29 11.12 13.54
C VAL A 251 10.94 9.95 14.25
N ALA A 252 11.76 10.20 15.29
CA ALA A 252 12.36 9.13 16.08
C ALA A 252 11.31 8.22 16.73
N ASN A 253 10.24 8.80 17.30
CA ASN A 253 9.14 8.05 17.91
C ASN A 253 8.39 7.19 16.87
N VAL A 254 8.16 7.71 15.67
CA VAL A 254 7.53 6.97 14.57
C VAL A 254 8.42 5.82 14.12
N CYS A 255 9.71 6.07 13.89
CA CYS A 255 10.68 5.03 13.52
C CYS A 255 10.79 3.93 14.60
N SER A 256 10.84 4.33 15.88
CA SER A 256 10.82 3.37 17.00
C SER A 256 9.57 2.50 16.96
N LEU A 257 8.39 3.08 16.73
CA LEU A 257 7.14 2.31 16.63
C LEU A 257 7.16 1.35 15.43
N ILE A 258 7.64 1.79 14.27
CA ILE A 258 7.78 0.93 13.08
C ILE A 258 8.67 -0.28 13.40
N PHE A 259 9.87 -0.05 13.95
CA PHE A 259 10.83 -1.12 14.20
C PHE A 259 10.41 -2.04 15.37
N ASP A 260 9.71 -1.53 16.39
CA ASP A 260 9.09 -2.35 17.43
C ASP A 260 8.05 -3.31 16.83
N VAL A 261 7.19 -2.82 15.95
CA VAL A 261 6.19 -3.65 15.25
C VAL A 261 6.89 -4.68 14.35
N TYR A 262 7.90 -4.28 13.58
CA TYR A 262 8.63 -5.20 12.71
C TYR A 262 9.29 -6.32 13.50
N LYS A 263 9.83 -6.00 14.66
CA LYS A 263 10.39 -7.00 15.59
C LYS A 263 9.30 -7.96 16.10
N ASP A 264 8.13 -7.46 16.52
CA ASP A 264 7.06 -8.28 17.05
C ASP A 264 6.49 -9.25 15.98
N PHE A 265 6.49 -8.84 14.71
CA PHE A 265 6.06 -9.68 13.57
C PHE A 265 7.21 -10.41 12.86
N ASN A 266 8.45 -10.32 13.36
CA ASN A 266 9.65 -10.92 12.77
C ASN A 266 9.90 -10.48 11.30
N ILE A 267 9.61 -9.21 10.99
CA ILE A 267 9.89 -8.61 9.69
C ILE A 267 11.36 -8.18 9.68
N THR A 268 12.23 -8.89 8.97
CA THR A 268 13.69 -8.68 8.98
C THR A 268 14.26 -8.23 7.64
N ASP A 269 13.58 -8.50 6.53
CA ASP A 269 14.02 -8.11 5.18
C ASP A 269 13.29 -6.84 4.73
N TYR A 270 13.87 -5.68 5.07
CA TYR A 270 13.35 -4.38 4.70
C TYR A 270 14.47 -3.39 4.42
N ARG A 271 14.17 -2.34 3.66
CA ARG A 271 15.04 -1.18 3.45
C ARG A 271 14.29 0.12 3.68
N CYS A 272 15.01 1.14 4.13
CA CYS A 272 14.49 2.49 4.27
C CYS A 272 14.82 3.30 3.02
N VAL A 273 13.86 4.07 2.55
CA VAL A 273 13.97 4.94 1.39
C VAL A 273 13.53 6.34 1.74
N LEU A 274 14.37 7.33 1.51
CA LEU A 274 13.97 8.73 1.53
C LEU A 274 13.45 9.11 0.14
N SER A 275 12.14 9.23 0.05
CA SER A 275 11.43 9.56 -1.19
C SER A 275 11.35 11.07 -1.35
N LEU A 276 11.97 11.58 -2.40
CA LEU A 276 12.10 12.99 -2.73
C LEU A 276 11.19 13.36 -3.91
N ARG A 277 10.87 14.66 -4.04
CA ARG A 277 10.17 15.14 -5.24
C ARG A 277 11.05 15.05 -6.48
N ASP A 278 10.42 15.04 -7.66
CA ASP A 278 11.04 15.43 -8.91
C ASP A 278 10.79 16.94 -9.14
N PRO A 279 11.82 17.80 -9.08
CA PRO A 279 11.64 19.25 -9.28
C PRO A 279 11.11 19.61 -10.67
N ALA A 280 11.22 18.74 -11.65
CA ALA A 280 10.73 18.95 -13.01
C ALA A 280 9.20 18.68 -13.12
N ASP A 281 8.63 17.87 -12.24
CA ASP A 281 7.20 17.53 -12.28
C ASP A 281 6.35 18.50 -11.46
N LYS A 282 6.15 19.69 -12.00
CA LYS A 282 5.30 20.73 -11.38
C LYS A 282 3.80 20.39 -11.34
N LYS A 283 3.37 19.36 -12.07
CA LYS A 283 1.98 18.91 -12.07
C LYS A 283 1.69 18.04 -10.84
N LYS A 284 2.61 17.15 -10.48
CA LYS A 284 2.45 16.23 -9.35
C LYS A 284 2.65 16.92 -8.01
N TYR A 285 3.63 17.80 -7.89
CA TYR A 285 4.06 18.36 -6.61
C TYR A 285 3.60 19.79 -6.40
N HIS A 286 3.33 20.15 -5.14
CA HIS A 286 3.02 21.54 -4.75
C HIS A 286 4.17 22.46 -5.16
N ASP A 287 3.85 23.59 -5.80
CA ASP A 287 4.85 24.50 -6.38
C ASP A 287 5.38 25.51 -5.33
N ASP A 288 6.31 25.05 -4.48
CA ASP A 288 7.05 25.85 -3.49
C ASP A 288 8.44 25.24 -3.26
N ASP A 289 9.42 25.66 -4.06
CA ASP A 289 10.78 25.11 -3.99
C ASP A 289 11.46 25.36 -2.63
N ALA A 290 11.16 26.47 -1.96
CA ALA A 290 11.76 26.78 -0.67
C ALA A 290 11.25 25.84 0.44
N MET A 291 9.94 25.61 0.47
CA MET A 291 9.31 24.65 1.38
C MET A 291 9.86 23.22 1.15
N TRP A 292 9.94 22.79 -0.11
CA TRP A 292 10.45 21.45 -0.44
C TRP A 292 11.90 21.26 0.00
N ASN A 293 12.80 22.19 -0.34
CA ASN A 293 14.20 22.11 0.04
C ASN A 293 14.36 22.06 1.57
N HIS A 294 13.55 22.83 2.30
CA HIS A 294 13.54 22.81 3.76
C HIS A 294 13.08 21.44 4.30
N ALA A 295 11.96 20.91 3.80
CA ALA A 295 11.38 19.66 4.26
C ALA A 295 12.29 18.45 3.95
N GLU A 296 12.83 18.37 2.73
CA GLU A 296 13.74 17.30 2.31
C GLU A 296 15.02 17.27 3.13
N ASN A 297 15.63 18.45 3.36
CA ASN A 297 16.83 18.57 4.19
C ASN A 297 16.54 18.22 5.65
N ALA A 298 15.44 18.72 6.22
CA ALA A 298 15.06 18.43 7.59
C ALA A 298 14.89 16.93 7.82
N LEU A 299 14.18 16.22 6.92
CA LEU A 299 13.99 14.77 7.05
C LEU A 299 15.30 14.01 6.86
N ARG A 300 16.14 14.39 5.87
CA ARG A 300 17.45 13.79 5.63
C ARG A 300 18.38 13.92 6.86
N GLU A 301 18.46 15.12 7.43
CA GLU A 301 19.27 15.40 8.62
C GLU A 301 18.81 14.53 9.81
N VAL A 302 17.50 14.49 10.06
CA VAL A 302 16.92 13.68 11.14
C VAL A 302 17.24 12.19 10.97
N LEU A 303 17.03 11.63 9.78
CA LEU A 303 17.32 10.21 9.51
C LEU A 303 18.81 9.89 9.68
N THR A 304 19.68 10.80 9.23
CA THR A 304 21.14 10.68 9.40
C THR A 304 21.54 10.71 10.87
N GLU A 305 21.00 11.64 11.65
CA GLU A 305 21.27 11.78 13.08
C GLU A 305 20.74 10.60 13.91
N LEU A 306 19.65 9.97 13.46
CA LEU A 306 19.11 8.74 14.05
C LEU A 306 19.91 7.48 13.66
N GLY A 307 20.88 7.59 12.75
CA GLY A 307 21.68 6.47 12.26
C GLY A 307 20.87 5.48 11.40
N ILE A 308 19.76 5.91 10.82
CA ILE A 308 18.96 5.09 9.92
C ILE A 308 19.67 5.01 8.57
N ASN A 309 19.96 3.79 8.12
CA ASN A 309 20.54 3.57 6.79
C ASN A 309 19.41 3.65 5.74
N PHE A 310 19.50 4.60 4.81
CA PHE A 310 18.50 4.82 3.76
C PHE A 310 19.14 5.10 2.40
N THR A 311 18.36 4.86 1.35
CA THR A 311 18.65 5.27 -0.02
C THR A 311 17.71 6.41 -0.41
N GLU A 312 18.09 7.25 -1.39
CA GLU A 312 17.24 8.32 -1.89
C GLU A 312 16.62 7.92 -3.23
N GLU A 313 15.32 8.16 -3.40
CA GLU A 313 14.59 7.94 -4.65
C GLU A 313 13.84 9.22 -5.05
N ILE A 314 14.12 9.72 -6.25
CA ILE A 314 13.51 10.94 -6.79
C ILE A 314 12.20 10.59 -7.50
N GLY A 315 11.18 11.44 -7.32
CA GLY A 315 9.88 11.25 -7.97
C GLY A 315 8.86 10.46 -7.15
N GLU A 316 9.27 9.93 -5.98
CA GLU A 316 8.44 9.05 -5.14
C GLU A 316 7.79 9.76 -3.95
N ALA A 317 8.08 11.04 -3.70
CA ALA A 317 7.46 11.82 -2.62
C ALA A 317 5.93 11.94 -2.76
N ALA A 318 5.25 12.24 -1.66
CA ALA A 318 3.86 12.69 -1.68
C ALA A 318 3.78 14.09 -2.32
N PHE A 319 2.62 14.48 -2.84
CA PHE A 319 2.49 15.80 -3.48
C PHE A 319 2.71 16.99 -2.52
N TYR A 320 2.60 16.76 -1.22
CA TYR A 320 2.71 17.75 -0.15
C TYR A 320 4.01 17.68 0.66
N GLY A 321 4.84 16.66 0.49
CA GLY A 321 6.09 16.57 1.24
C GLY A 321 6.91 15.29 1.02
N PRO A 322 8.19 15.30 1.44
CA PRO A 322 9.06 14.15 1.38
C PRO A 322 8.63 13.08 2.40
N LYS A 323 9.04 11.85 2.18
CA LYS A 323 8.68 10.73 3.05
C LYS A 323 9.82 9.75 3.26
N LEU A 324 9.89 9.19 4.46
CA LEU A 324 10.57 7.95 4.74
C LEU A 324 9.60 6.81 4.41
N ASP A 325 9.95 5.99 3.44
CA ASP A 325 9.28 4.72 3.15
C ASP A 325 10.09 3.57 3.71
N VAL A 326 9.43 2.64 4.39
CA VAL A 326 10.05 1.36 4.78
C VAL A 326 9.47 0.28 3.90
N ASN A 327 10.29 -0.12 2.94
CA ASN A 327 9.94 -1.12 1.95
C ASN A 327 10.29 -2.50 2.48
N VAL A 328 9.35 -3.42 2.42
CA VAL A 328 9.54 -4.83 2.78
C VAL A 328 9.67 -5.67 1.54
N LYS A 329 10.53 -6.68 1.63
CA LYS A 329 10.66 -7.71 0.61
C LYS A 329 9.90 -8.95 1.09
N PRO A 330 8.69 -9.20 0.58
CA PRO A 330 7.92 -10.36 0.98
C PRO A 330 8.59 -11.65 0.49
N ALA A 331 8.23 -12.79 1.11
CA ALA A 331 8.69 -14.11 0.68
C ALA A 331 8.37 -14.40 -0.80
N VAL A 332 7.37 -13.71 -1.33
CA VAL A 332 6.91 -13.83 -2.70
C VAL A 332 6.52 -12.47 -3.25
N GLY A 333 6.93 -12.19 -4.49
CA GLY A 333 6.55 -10.97 -5.20
C GLY A 333 7.61 -9.88 -5.16
N ALA A 334 7.22 -8.68 -5.57
CA ALA A 334 8.09 -7.52 -5.59
C ALA A 334 8.07 -6.80 -4.23
N GLU A 335 9.15 -6.11 -3.94
CA GLU A 335 9.24 -5.17 -2.82
C GLU A 335 8.13 -4.12 -2.89
N TYR A 336 7.59 -3.73 -1.75
CA TYR A 336 6.62 -2.65 -1.65
C TYR A 336 6.69 -1.92 -0.30
N THR A 337 6.21 -0.69 -0.26
CA THR A 337 6.14 0.13 0.95
C THR A 337 5.08 -0.43 1.90
N LEU A 338 5.51 -0.79 3.11
CA LEU A 338 4.62 -1.23 4.19
C LEU A 338 4.37 -0.09 5.19
N SER A 339 5.42 0.54 5.68
CA SER A 339 5.31 1.65 6.63
C SER A 339 5.85 2.95 6.03
N THR A 340 5.33 4.09 6.49
CA THR A 340 5.74 5.41 5.99
C THR A 340 5.68 6.46 7.09
N CYS A 341 6.58 7.45 7.00
CA CYS A 341 6.56 8.69 7.78
C CYS A 341 6.83 9.85 6.84
N GLN A 342 5.87 10.78 6.71
CA GLN A 342 5.90 11.86 5.73
C GLN A 342 5.91 13.20 6.46
N LEU A 343 6.75 14.13 6.01
CA LEU A 343 6.89 15.45 6.61
C LEU A 343 6.14 16.47 5.75
N ASP A 344 5.18 17.19 6.34
CA ASP A 344 4.26 18.07 5.66
C ASP A 344 4.25 19.48 6.27
N PHE A 345 4.64 20.47 5.47
CA PHE A 345 4.52 21.89 5.74
C PHE A 345 3.39 22.54 4.91
N CYS A 346 2.82 21.81 3.96
CA CYS A 346 1.87 22.33 2.96
C CYS A 346 0.43 22.35 3.48
N LEU A 347 -0.10 21.19 3.94
CA LEU A 347 -1.50 21.10 4.37
C LEU A 347 -1.79 21.99 5.58
N PRO A 348 -0.95 22.03 6.64
CA PRO A 348 -1.21 22.91 7.77
C PRO A 348 -1.38 24.39 7.36
N ALA A 349 -0.57 24.86 6.41
CA ALA A 349 -0.66 26.21 5.87
C ALA A 349 -1.95 26.42 5.05
N LYS A 350 -2.32 25.46 4.20
CA LYS A 350 -3.56 25.51 3.39
C LYS A 350 -4.83 25.52 4.24
N PHE A 351 -4.81 24.84 5.40
CA PHE A 351 -5.92 24.84 6.36
C PHE A 351 -5.83 25.96 7.40
N HIS A 352 -4.83 26.85 7.29
CA HIS A 352 -4.59 27.96 8.23
C HIS A 352 -4.51 27.49 9.69
N LEU A 353 -3.89 26.32 9.93
CA LEU A 353 -3.73 25.79 11.27
C LEU A 353 -2.71 26.62 12.05
N THR A 354 -3.02 26.94 13.31
CA THR A 354 -2.14 27.72 14.17
C THR A 354 -2.00 27.11 15.57
N TYR A 355 -0.92 27.47 16.23
CA TYR A 355 -0.72 27.35 17.67
C TYR A 355 -0.07 28.63 18.22
N VAL A 356 -0.35 28.97 19.47
CA VAL A 356 0.31 30.09 20.14
C VAL A 356 1.64 29.63 20.71
N ASP A 357 2.74 30.22 20.24
CA ASP A 357 4.10 29.91 20.69
C ASP A 357 4.47 30.61 21.99
N LYS A 358 5.69 30.38 22.48
CA LYS A 358 6.23 30.92 23.75
C LYS A 358 6.26 32.44 23.80
N ASP A 359 6.45 33.08 22.67
CA ASP A 359 6.48 34.52 22.48
C ASP A 359 5.09 35.16 22.34
N GLY A 360 4.01 34.36 22.42
CA GLY A 360 2.64 34.81 22.27
C GLY A 360 2.20 35.01 20.81
N THR A 361 3.05 34.72 19.83
CA THR A 361 2.69 34.79 18.42
C THR A 361 2.04 33.48 17.92
N GLU A 362 1.17 33.60 16.93
CA GLU A 362 0.61 32.44 16.23
C GLU A 362 1.62 31.91 15.21
N LYS A 363 1.84 30.62 15.20
CA LYS A 363 2.68 29.90 14.25
C LYS A 363 1.96 28.73 13.65
N THR A 364 2.29 28.35 12.43
CA THR A 364 1.76 27.15 11.76
C THR A 364 2.50 25.91 12.28
N PRO A 365 1.78 24.85 12.71
CA PRO A 365 2.41 23.60 13.08
C PRO A 365 2.97 22.87 11.86
N VAL A 366 3.92 21.97 12.11
CA VAL A 366 4.35 20.97 11.13
C VAL A 366 3.54 19.71 11.35
N VAL A 367 3.21 18.99 10.30
CA VAL A 367 2.48 17.72 10.39
C VAL A 367 3.35 16.55 9.90
N LEU A 368 3.39 15.49 10.70
CA LEU A 368 3.90 14.21 10.27
C LEU A 368 2.70 13.30 9.98
N HIS A 369 2.64 12.78 8.75
CA HIS A 369 1.71 11.71 8.38
C HIS A 369 2.43 10.38 8.54
N ARG A 370 1.80 9.38 9.16
CA ARG A 370 2.43 8.07 9.27
C ARG A 370 1.44 6.93 9.16
N ALA A 371 1.89 5.84 8.56
CA ALA A 371 1.24 4.56 8.59
C ALA A 371 2.25 3.52 9.09
N ILE A 372 1.91 2.74 10.12
CA ILE A 372 2.80 1.72 10.69
C ILE A 372 2.56 0.38 10.01
N LEU A 373 1.34 -0.13 10.07
CA LEU A 373 0.95 -1.36 9.38
C LEU A 373 0.61 -1.13 7.88
N GLY A 374 0.72 0.12 7.40
CA GLY A 374 0.16 0.49 6.12
C GLY A 374 -1.36 0.36 6.15
N SER A 375 -1.97 -0.32 5.18
CA SER A 375 -3.36 -0.76 5.33
C SER A 375 -3.40 -2.12 6.04
N LEU A 376 -4.39 -2.31 6.93
CA LEU A 376 -4.61 -3.59 7.61
C LEU A 376 -4.86 -4.71 6.58
N ASP A 377 -5.54 -4.39 5.48
CA ASP A 377 -5.79 -5.30 4.36
C ASP A 377 -4.48 -5.85 3.77
N ARG A 378 -3.56 -4.96 3.40
CA ARG A 378 -2.26 -5.31 2.84
C ARG A 378 -1.37 -6.02 3.85
N PHE A 379 -1.38 -5.55 5.10
CA PHE A 379 -0.62 -6.20 6.17
C PHE A 379 -1.11 -7.61 6.44
N MET A 380 -2.42 -7.82 6.40
CA MET A 380 -3.01 -9.16 6.52
C MET A 380 -2.63 -10.05 5.32
N ALA A 381 -2.64 -9.52 4.08
CA ALA A 381 -2.14 -10.26 2.93
C ALA A 381 -0.68 -10.67 3.12
N TYR A 382 0.17 -9.74 3.57
CA TYR A 382 1.57 -9.99 3.89
C TYR A 382 1.72 -11.13 4.91
N LEU A 383 1.00 -11.06 6.03
CA LEU A 383 1.07 -12.09 7.07
C LEU A 383 0.60 -13.47 6.58
N ILE A 384 -0.48 -13.52 5.78
CA ILE A 384 -0.96 -14.79 5.19
C ILE A 384 0.14 -15.40 4.31
N GLU A 385 0.80 -14.60 3.47
CA GLU A 385 1.84 -15.05 2.55
C GLU A 385 3.12 -15.46 3.29
N GLU A 386 3.56 -14.70 4.30
CA GLU A 386 4.75 -15.02 5.09
C GLU A 386 4.58 -16.30 5.91
N THR A 387 3.45 -16.44 6.57
CA THR A 387 3.18 -17.58 7.46
C THR A 387 2.58 -18.81 6.76
N LYS A 388 2.19 -18.69 5.47
CA LYS A 388 1.36 -19.69 4.77
C LYS A 388 0.07 -19.99 5.54
N GLY A 389 -0.52 -18.99 6.19
CA GLY A 389 -1.70 -19.11 7.04
C GLY A 389 -1.46 -19.74 8.42
N LYS A 390 -0.21 -20.05 8.78
CA LYS A 390 0.17 -20.57 10.10
C LYS A 390 0.46 -19.40 11.05
N PHE A 391 -0.58 -18.71 11.45
CA PHE A 391 -0.45 -17.54 12.35
C PHE A 391 0.05 -17.93 13.74
N PRO A 392 0.73 -16.99 14.45
CA PRO A 392 0.98 -17.15 15.87
C PRO A 392 -0.35 -17.25 16.63
N THR A 393 -0.35 -17.96 17.77
CA THR A 393 -1.60 -18.29 18.50
C THR A 393 -2.46 -17.07 18.78
N TRP A 394 -1.88 -15.96 19.22
CA TRP A 394 -2.60 -14.74 19.56
C TRP A 394 -3.33 -14.10 18.36
N LEU A 395 -2.88 -14.38 17.14
CA LEU A 395 -3.45 -13.85 15.90
C LEU A 395 -4.33 -14.89 15.17
N ALA A 396 -4.25 -16.15 15.56
CA ALA A 396 -4.97 -17.23 14.90
C ALA A 396 -6.51 -17.07 15.08
N PRO A 397 -7.30 -17.28 14.00
CA PRO A 397 -8.77 -17.19 14.09
C PRO A 397 -9.37 -18.27 14.97
N THR A 398 -8.69 -19.39 15.14
CA THR A 398 -8.98 -20.42 16.13
C THR A 398 -7.73 -20.62 16.97
N GLN A 399 -7.75 -20.18 18.22
CA GLN A 399 -6.60 -20.24 19.10
C GLN A 399 -6.49 -21.56 19.83
N VAL A 400 -7.63 -22.14 20.18
CA VAL A 400 -7.72 -23.42 20.87
C VAL A 400 -8.84 -24.24 20.26
N LYS A 401 -8.63 -25.54 20.12
CA LYS A 401 -9.65 -26.50 19.73
C LYS A 401 -9.74 -27.60 20.77
N VAL A 402 -10.90 -27.73 21.40
CA VAL A 402 -11.17 -28.79 22.39
C VAL A 402 -11.81 -29.98 21.68
N LEU A 403 -11.19 -31.14 21.76
CA LEU A 403 -11.63 -32.36 21.09
C LEU A 403 -12.04 -33.40 22.13
N PRO A 404 -13.34 -33.71 22.32
CA PRO A 404 -13.75 -34.78 23.19
C PRO A 404 -13.33 -36.14 22.61
N VAL A 405 -12.76 -37.01 23.46
CA VAL A 405 -12.30 -38.33 23.02
C VAL A 405 -13.46 -39.30 22.81
N SER A 406 -14.57 -39.06 23.48
CA SER A 406 -15.81 -39.86 23.40
C SER A 406 -16.98 -39.05 23.88
N GLU A 407 -18.21 -39.49 23.60
CA GLU A 407 -19.44 -38.91 24.11
C GLU A 407 -19.47 -38.76 25.66
N LYS A 408 -18.80 -39.67 26.38
CA LYS A 408 -18.72 -39.63 27.84
C LYS A 408 -17.91 -38.45 28.39
N THR A 409 -17.09 -37.81 27.55
CA THR A 409 -16.27 -36.67 27.94
C THR A 409 -16.76 -35.34 27.35
N LEU A 410 -17.96 -35.34 26.76
CA LEU A 410 -18.53 -34.16 26.09
C LEU A 410 -18.77 -33.02 27.10
N ASP A 411 -19.53 -33.29 28.21
CA ASP A 411 -19.82 -32.30 29.24
C ASP A 411 -18.55 -31.65 29.83
N TYR A 412 -17.50 -32.47 30.00
CA TYR A 412 -16.21 -31.96 30.46
C TYR A 412 -15.55 -31.05 29.41
N ALA A 413 -15.57 -31.44 28.14
CA ALA A 413 -15.02 -30.66 27.06
C ALA A 413 -15.77 -29.33 26.88
N GLU A 414 -17.11 -29.35 26.99
CA GLU A 414 -17.95 -28.14 26.97
C GLU A 414 -17.56 -27.18 28.10
N GLY A 415 -17.46 -27.67 29.33
CA GLY A 415 -17.08 -26.86 30.48
C GLY A 415 -15.64 -26.29 30.38
N VAL A 416 -14.73 -26.97 29.69
CA VAL A 416 -13.39 -26.43 29.36
C VAL A 416 -13.52 -25.34 28.29
N THR A 417 -14.32 -25.57 27.24
CA THR A 417 -14.55 -24.59 26.18
C THR A 417 -15.14 -23.28 26.71
N GLU A 418 -16.18 -23.38 27.57
CA GLU A 418 -16.77 -22.22 28.24
C GLU A 418 -15.74 -21.38 29.00
N LYS A 419 -14.90 -22.02 29.81
CA LYS A 419 -13.79 -21.31 30.51
C LYS A 419 -12.80 -20.64 29.60
N LEU A 420 -12.50 -21.23 28.45
CA LEU A 420 -11.61 -20.64 27.46
C LEU A 420 -12.26 -19.43 26.78
N VAL A 421 -13.55 -19.51 26.46
CA VAL A 421 -14.33 -18.39 25.90
C VAL A 421 -14.43 -17.23 26.90
N ASP A 422 -14.65 -17.52 28.18
CA ASP A 422 -14.66 -16.51 29.27
C ASP A 422 -13.30 -15.75 29.36
N CYS A 423 -12.20 -16.39 28.97
CA CYS A 423 -10.89 -15.77 28.89
C CYS A 423 -10.66 -15.00 27.56
N LEU A 424 -11.71 -14.77 26.78
CA LEU A 424 -11.67 -14.09 25.46
C LEU A 424 -10.79 -14.84 24.42
N LEU A 425 -10.65 -16.15 24.55
CA LEU A 425 -10.00 -16.97 23.57
C LEU A 425 -10.99 -17.42 22.48
N TYR A 426 -10.56 -17.31 21.22
CA TYR A 426 -11.35 -17.83 20.11
C TYR A 426 -11.23 -19.35 20.05
N THR A 427 -12.32 -20.02 20.35
CA THR A 427 -12.43 -21.49 20.33
C THR A 427 -13.35 -21.94 19.20
N SER A 428 -13.15 -23.13 18.69
CA SER A 428 -14.12 -23.79 17.82
C SER A 428 -14.50 -25.15 18.42
N ASP A 429 -15.79 -25.44 18.41
CA ASP A 429 -16.27 -26.78 18.67
C ASP A 429 -15.82 -27.72 17.53
N ALA A 430 -15.52 -28.96 17.89
CA ALA A 430 -15.05 -29.97 16.96
C ALA A 430 -16.18 -30.64 16.20
#